data_02a7a601ad6a30ec44b951f79b029345
#
_entry.id   02a7a601ad6a30ec44b951f79b029345
#
_cell.length_a   1.000
_cell.length_b   1.000
_cell.length_c   1.000
_cell.angle_alpha   90.00
_cell.angle_beta   90.00
_cell.angle_gamma   90.00
#
_symmetry.space_group_name_H-M   'P 1'
#
loop_
_entity.id
_entity.type
_entity.pdbx_description
1 polymer ?
#
loop_
_entity_poly.entity_id
_entity_poly.type
_entity_poly.pdbx_seq_one_letter_code
_entity_poly.pdbx_strand_id
1 'polypeptide(L)'
;MRLLTVAALAACLLGVPATADATVTATTAVAAKKLDIADITPMGEDEEKVGVGFPIIVTFDRGVADKAAVEALLQVQSDKPVDGAWRWVSARKVIYRTKFYWKPHQKVTLTAGLSRLPGNESVKDVTRTFAVGTANISVVDTRKHIMRVTRDGKLAKKISISAGRGGLVKNGVDVYLTTSGIHLTMNKKAMETMTSSWLGVTDPKDPRYYKEEIPWAVRISDSGEYVHQSAGYYQYLGRSNQSHGCVRATPAGAKWFYRIAQRGDVVKITGTKRKLQWNNGWSYWQLNWTEWKKGSALAK
;
A
#
# COMPACT_ATOMS: atom_id res chain seq x y z
N MET A 1 -53.92 -83.63 32.19
CA MET A 1 -53.48 -85.02 32.19
C MET A 1 -52.09 -85.09 31.61
N ARG A 2 -51.13 -85.61 32.39
CA ARG A 2 -49.72 -85.93 32.14
C ARG A 2 -48.67 -84.82 32.25
N LEU A 3 -47.99 -84.81 33.36
CA LEU A 3 -46.65 -84.29 33.62
C LEU A 3 -45.64 -84.98 32.75
N LEU A 4 -44.58 -84.24 32.41
CA LEU A 4 -43.26 -84.81 32.27
C LEU A 4 -42.22 -83.70 32.56
N THR A 5 -41.55 -83.96 33.67
CA THR A 5 -40.33 -83.26 34.14
C THR A 5 -39.11 -83.63 33.30
N VAL A 6 -38.28 -82.68 32.95
CA VAL A 6 -36.91 -82.92 32.58
C VAL A 6 -35.97 -81.93 33.26
N ALA A 7 -34.91 -82.48 33.76
CA ALA A 7 -33.93 -81.91 34.70
C ALA A 7 -33.03 -80.81 34.10
N ALA A 8 -32.58 -79.90 34.95
CA ALA A 8 -31.58 -78.88 34.72
C ALA A 8 -30.18 -79.47 34.75
N LEU A 9 -29.34 -79.10 33.75
CA LEU A 9 -27.89 -79.19 33.79
C LEU A 9 -27.31 -77.76 33.82
N ALA A 10 -26.67 -77.42 34.91
CA ALA A 10 -25.94 -76.16 35.06
C ALA A 10 -24.54 -76.32 34.47
N ALA A 11 -24.21 -75.52 33.46
CA ALA A 11 -22.87 -75.41 32.98
C ALA A 11 -22.29 -74.06 33.44
N CYS A 12 -21.29 -74.10 34.32
CA CYS A 12 -20.50 -72.96 34.72
C CYS A 12 -19.56 -72.53 33.51
N LEU A 13 -19.85 -71.39 32.92
CA LEU A 13 -18.90 -70.75 32.01
C LEU A 13 -18.13 -69.68 32.79
N LEU A 14 -16.84 -69.93 32.98
CA LEU A 14 -15.86 -68.97 33.50
C LEU A 14 -15.68 -67.83 32.47
N GLY A 15 -16.19 -66.65 32.82
CA GLY A 15 -16.02 -65.44 32.02
C GLY A 15 -14.58 -64.91 32.17
N VAL A 16 -13.83 -64.85 31.07
CA VAL A 16 -12.54 -64.16 30.96
C VAL A 16 -12.87 -62.67 30.80
N PRO A 17 -12.28 -61.77 31.62
CA PRO A 17 -12.47 -60.31 31.39
C PRO A 17 -11.72 -59.89 30.11
N ALA A 18 -12.47 -59.36 29.15
CA ALA A 18 -11.88 -58.71 28.00
C ALA A 18 -11.29 -57.36 28.44
N THR A 19 -9.94 -57.28 28.41
CA THR A 19 -9.24 -56.01 28.53
C THR A 19 -9.47 -55.20 27.24
N ALA A 20 -10.31 -54.13 27.34
CA ALA A 20 -10.43 -53.18 26.27
C ALA A 20 -9.14 -52.37 26.19
N ASP A 21 -8.29 -52.65 25.20
CA ASP A 21 -7.20 -51.76 24.82
C ASP A 21 -7.78 -50.47 24.27
N ALA A 22 -7.75 -49.43 25.09
CA ALA A 22 -8.05 -48.07 24.66
C ALA A 22 -6.87 -47.56 23.80
N THR A 23 -6.98 -47.73 22.48
CA THR A 23 -6.07 -47.07 21.53
C THR A 23 -6.25 -45.57 21.66
N VAL A 24 -5.37 -44.90 22.40
CA VAL A 24 -5.24 -43.46 22.44
C VAL A 24 -4.68 -43.04 21.08
N THR A 25 -5.56 -42.64 20.17
CA THR A 25 -5.16 -41.97 18.93
C THR A 25 -4.55 -40.62 19.33
N ALA A 26 -3.24 -40.54 19.38
CA ALA A 26 -2.52 -39.30 19.51
C ALA A 26 -2.78 -38.48 18.24
N THR A 27 -3.72 -37.57 18.34
CA THR A 27 -3.90 -36.52 17.31
C THR A 27 -2.64 -35.68 17.34
N THR A 28 -1.73 -35.89 16.39
CA THR A 28 -0.61 -34.98 16.18
C THR A 28 -1.18 -33.63 15.81
N ALA A 29 -1.25 -32.74 16.81
CA ALA A 29 -1.54 -31.34 16.56
C ALA A 29 -0.46 -30.81 15.61
N VAL A 30 -0.83 -30.54 14.35
CA VAL A 30 0.04 -29.83 13.42
C VAL A 30 0.34 -28.50 14.08
N ALA A 31 1.60 -28.32 14.51
CA ALA A 31 2.02 -27.07 15.15
C ALA A 31 1.64 -25.92 14.23
N ALA A 32 0.83 -25.01 14.76
CA ALA A 32 0.37 -23.85 14.01
C ALA A 32 1.63 -23.10 13.53
N LYS A 33 1.73 -22.91 12.22
CA LYS A 33 2.89 -22.25 11.62
C LYS A 33 2.93 -20.81 12.15
N LYS A 34 4.05 -20.37 12.72
CA LYS A 34 4.27 -19.07 13.34
C LYS A 34 4.02 -17.94 12.36
N LEU A 35 3.46 -16.83 12.85
CA LEU A 35 3.23 -15.61 12.07
C LEU A 35 4.54 -14.81 12.00
N ASP A 36 4.97 -14.43 10.81
CA ASP A 36 6.15 -13.60 10.61
C ASP A 36 5.87 -12.43 9.64
N ILE A 37 6.75 -11.44 9.67
CA ILE A 37 6.70 -10.30 8.77
C ILE A 37 7.45 -10.67 7.49
N ALA A 38 6.74 -10.59 6.35
CA ALA A 38 7.31 -10.81 5.04
C ALA A 38 7.96 -9.53 4.46
N ASP A 39 7.41 -8.35 4.78
CA ASP A 39 7.92 -7.07 4.29
C ASP A 39 7.48 -5.90 5.18
N ILE A 40 8.34 -4.91 5.32
CA ILE A 40 8.05 -3.60 5.90
C ILE A 40 8.50 -2.51 4.93
N THR A 41 7.59 -1.61 4.59
CA THR A 41 7.90 -0.42 3.80
C THR A 41 7.63 0.83 4.66
N PRO A 42 8.58 1.76 4.85
CA PRO A 42 9.93 1.82 4.26
C PRO A 42 10.86 0.76 4.86
N MET A 43 11.85 0.30 4.08
CA MET A 43 12.71 -0.83 4.45
C MET A 43 13.65 -0.53 5.64
N GLY A 44 13.91 0.73 5.92
CA GLY A 44 14.76 1.14 7.03
C GLY A 44 16.22 0.69 6.87
N GLU A 45 16.67 0.53 5.62
CA GLU A 45 18.10 0.52 5.35
C GLU A 45 18.66 1.88 5.75
N ASP A 46 19.84 1.89 6.35
CA ASP A 46 20.47 3.04 6.98
C ASP A 46 20.15 4.33 6.23
N GLU A 47 19.30 5.18 6.88
CA GLU A 47 18.95 6.53 6.44
C GLU A 47 18.00 6.68 5.22
N GLU A 48 17.14 5.72 4.89
CA GLU A 48 16.11 6.03 3.89
C GLU A 48 15.33 7.28 4.32
N LYS A 49 15.45 8.35 3.50
CA LYS A 49 14.68 9.59 3.69
C LYS A 49 13.43 9.52 2.86
N VAL A 50 12.29 9.53 3.55
CA VAL A 50 10.97 9.53 2.90
C VAL A 50 10.29 10.89 2.98
N GLY A 51 9.33 11.13 2.10
CA GLY A 51 8.48 12.32 2.12
C GLY A 51 7.47 12.30 3.27
N VAL A 52 6.93 13.47 3.59
CA VAL A 52 6.02 13.66 4.73
C VAL A 52 4.68 12.93 4.63
N GLY A 53 4.29 12.46 3.45
CA GLY A 53 3.07 11.67 3.24
C GLY A 53 3.26 10.16 3.40
N PHE A 54 4.49 9.68 3.61
CA PHE A 54 4.80 8.25 3.51
C PHE A 54 4.06 7.41 4.58
N PRO A 55 3.32 6.35 4.18
CA PRO A 55 2.71 5.41 5.12
C PRO A 55 3.74 4.37 5.59
N ILE A 56 3.51 3.75 6.74
CA ILE A 56 4.21 2.51 7.10
C ILE A 56 3.33 1.34 6.66
N ILE A 57 3.88 0.41 5.88
CA ILE A 57 3.17 -0.75 5.36
C ILE A 57 3.83 -2.01 5.92
N VAL A 58 3.06 -2.84 6.62
CA VAL A 58 3.51 -4.14 7.11
C VAL A 58 2.75 -5.25 6.38
N THR A 59 3.49 -6.16 5.78
CA THR A 59 2.95 -7.34 5.10
C THR A 59 3.41 -8.59 5.84
N PHE A 60 2.46 -9.44 6.24
CA PHE A 60 2.74 -10.69 6.92
C PHE A 60 2.88 -11.84 5.93
N ASP A 61 3.61 -12.88 6.32
CA ASP A 61 3.86 -14.09 5.51
C ASP A 61 2.58 -14.90 5.22
N ARG A 62 1.53 -14.70 6.05
CA ARG A 62 0.21 -15.34 5.89
C ARG A 62 -0.92 -14.44 6.39
N GLY A 63 -2.16 -14.94 6.30
CA GLY A 63 -3.33 -14.28 6.90
C GLY A 63 -3.23 -14.22 8.41
N VAL A 64 -3.51 -13.05 8.97
CA VAL A 64 -3.55 -12.80 10.41
C VAL A 64 -4.94 -13.13 10.93
N ALA A 65 -5.04 -14.11 11.84
CA ALA A 65 -6.31 -14.53 12.44
C ALA A 65 -6.79 -13.51 13.48
N ASP A 66 -5.94 -13.17 14.45
CA ASP A 66 -6.22 -12.15 15.46
C ASP A 66 -5.51 -10.83 15.10
N LYS A 67 -6.22 -10.01 14.31
CA LYS A 67 -5.71 -8.70 13.89
C LYS A 67 -5.58 -7.73 15.04
N ALA A 68 -6.42 -7.83 16.07
CA ALA A 68 -6.38 -6.91 17.21
C ALA A 68 -5.14 -7.17 18.08
N ALA A 69 -4.85 -8.44 18.38
CA ALA A 69 -3.63 -8.81 19.10
C ALA A 69 -2.37 -8.39 18.36
N VAL A 70 -2.31 -8.61 17.03
CA VAL A 70 -1.15 -8.19 16.21
C VAL A 70 -1.04 -6.66 16.17
N GLU A 71 -2.13 -5.94 15.93
CA GLU A 71 -2.11 -4.48 15.83
C GLU A 71 -1.64 -3.82 17.14
N ALA A 72 -2.02 -4.37 18.29
CA ALA A 72 -1.57 -3.89 19.60
C ALA A 72 -0.06 -4.01 19.80
N LEU A 73 0.61 -4.90 19.05
CA LEU A 73 2.05 -5.13 19.10
C LEU A 73 2.84 -4.32 18.07
N LEU A 74 2.16 -3.57 17.18
CA LEU A 74 2.77 -2.69 16.20
C LEU A 74 2.82 -1.27 16.76
N GLN A 75 3.97 -0.86 17.31
CA GLN A 75 4.14 0.43 17.94
C GLN A 75 4.95 1.37 17.04
N VAL A 76 4.45 2.61 16.88
CA VAL A 76 5.10 3.65 16.10
C VAL A 76 5.46 4.83 17.00
N GLN A 77 6.73 5.19 17.00
CA GLN A 77 7.26 6.32 17.74
C GLN A 77 7.93 7.30 16.78
N SER A 78 7.91 8.58 17.09
CA SER A 78 8.57 9.62 16.28
C SER A 78 9.05 10.78 17.14
N ASP A 79 10.14 11.44 16.71
CA ASP A 79 10.74 12.56 17.46
C ASP A 79 9.77 13.76 17.57
N LYS A 80 8.89 13.92 16.59
CA LYS A 80 7.87 14.98 16.55
C LYS A 80 6.49 14.34 16.40
N PRO A 81 5.86 13.90 17.49
CA PRO A 81 4.65 13.09 17.44
C PRO A 81 3.51 13.70 16.63
N VAL A 82 2.80 12.85 15.94
CA VAL A 82 1.55 13.13 15.22
C VAL A 82 0.63 11.92 15.43
N ASP A 83 -0.63 12.17 15.78
CA ASP A 83 -1.63 11.09 15.91
C ASP A 83 -1.64 10.23 14.66
N GLY A 84 -1.64 8.92 14.85
CA GLY A 84 -1.70 7.96 13.76
C GLY A 84 -2.58 6.76 14.08
N ALA A 85 -2.94 6.00 13.06
CA ALA A 85 -3.73 4.79 13.22
C ALA A 85 -3.39 3.78 12.13
N TRP A 86 -3.49 2.51 12.50
CA TRP A 86 -3.43 1.39 11.59
C TRP A 86 -4.74 1.21 10.83
N ARG A 87 -4.64 0.62 9.64
CA ARG A 87 -5.77 0.14 8.84
C ARG A 87 -5.42 -1.16 8.17
N TRP A 88 -6.18 -2.19 8.39
CA TRP A 88 -6.10 -3.45 7.65
C TRP A 88 -6.71 -3.28 6.27
N VAL A 89 -5.95 -3.58 5.24
CA VAL A 89 -6.39 -3.51 3.83
C VAL A 89 -6.56 -4.89 3.21
N SER A 90 -6.04 -5.93 3.89
CA SER A 90 -6.25 -7.34 3.54
C SER A 90 -6.07 -8.23 4.77
N ALA A 91 -6.19 -9.56 4.57
CA ALA A 91 -5.86 -10.53 5.63
C ALA A 91 -4.37 -10.49 6.04
N ARG A 92 -3.48 -10.01 5.16
CA ARG A 92 -2.02 -10.06 5.34
C ARG A 92 -1.35 -8.69 5.40
N LYS A 93 -2.09 -7.60 5.24
CA LYS A 93 -1.48 -6.27 5.10
C LYS A 93 -2.18 -5.25 5.97
N VAL A 94 -1.39 -4.56 6.78
CA VAL A 94 -1.82 -3.44 7.61
C VAL A 94 -0.97 -2.21 7.29
N ILE A 95 -1.58 -1.03 7.32
CA ILE A 95 -0.96 0.23 6.94
C ILE A 95 -1.18 1.24 8.06
N TYR A 96 -0.11 1.92 8.45
CA TYR A 96 -0.18 3.05 9.36
C TYR A 96 -0.04 4.36 8.60
N ARG A 97 -0.92 5.28 8.91
CA ARG A 97 -0.79 6.66 8.48
C ARG A 97 -1.14 7.60 9.63
N THR A 98 -0.51 8.75 9.65
CA THR A 98 -0.80 9.82 10.59
C THR A 98 -2.08 10.59 10.21
N LYS A 99 -2.68 11.29 11.16
CA LYS A 99 -3.85 12.15 10.94
C LYS A 99 -3.53 13.31 10.00
N PHE A 100 -2.37 13.93 10.18
CA PHE A 100 -1.77 14.94 9.32
C PHE A 100 -0.46 14.37 8.76
N TYR A 101 0.14 14.98 7.75
CA TYR A 101 1.46 14.57 7.26
C TYR A 101 2.48 14.56 8.39
N TRP A 102 3.48 13.68 8.29
CA TRP A 102 4.62 13.71 9.20
C TRP A 102 5.21 15.12 9.26
N LYS A 103 5.66 15.54 10.44
CA LYS A 103 6.51 16.73 10.54
C LYS A 103 7.85 16.41 9.86
N PRO A 104 8.43 17.34 9.08
CA PRO A 104 9.69 17.08 8.40
C PRO A 104 10.88 17.02 9.39
N HIS A 105 11.99 16.47 8.91
CA HIS A 105 13.26 16.40 9.62
C HIS A 105 13.14 15.72 10.99
N GLN A 106 12.70 14.45 10.98
CA GLN A 106 12.59 13.63 12.19
C GLN A 106 12.87 12.17 11.88
N LYS A 107 13.14 11.38 12.91
CA LYS A 107 13.16 9.92 12.85
C LYS A 107 11.82 9.36 13.29
N VAL A 108 11.46 8.23 12.67
CA VAL A 108 10.28 7.44 13.01
C VAL A 108 10.73 5.99 13.17
N THR A 109 10.30 5.36 14.26
CA THR A 109 10.63 3.97 14.57
C THR A 109 9.34 3.16 14.67
N LEU A 110 9.26 2.07 13.92
CA LEU A 110 8.29 1.00 14.07
C LEU A 110 8.93 -0.12 14.90
N THR A 111 8.24 -0.57 15.93
CA THR A 111 8.55 -1.82 16.65
C THR A 111 7.40 -2.79 16.50
N ALA A 112 7.69 -4.02 16.03
CA ALA A 112 6.74 -5.11 15.87
C ALA A 112 7.15 -6.24 16.80
N GLY A 113 6.45 -6.38 17.95
CA GLY A 113 6.76 -7.31 19.02
C GLY A 113 6.05 -8.66 18.86
N LEU A 114 6.20 -9.35 17.72
CA LEU A 114 5.46 -10.55 17.40
C LEU A 114 5.81 -11.76 18.27
N SER A 115 6.96 -11.78 18.94
CA SER A 115 7.33 -12.81 19.92
C SER A 115 6.34 -12.92 21.08
N ARG A 116 5.57 -11.86 21.35
CA ARG A 116 4.58 -11.78 22.43
C ARG A 116 3.22 -12.40 22.08
N LEU A 117 3.03 -12.84 20.84
CA LEU A 117 1.84 -13.60 20.46
C LEU A 117 1.96 -15.05 20.97
N PRO A 118 0.90 -15.66 21.52
CA PRO A 118 0.90 -17.06 21.92
C PRO A 118 1.31 -17.99 20.76
N GLY A 119 2.28 -18.87 21.01
CA GLY A 119 2.84 -19.77 20.01
C GLY A 119 3.86 -19.15 19.06
N ASN A 120 4.22 -17.87 19.26
CA ASN A 120 5.12 -17.12 18.41
C ASN A 120 6.45 -16.76 19.08
N GLU A 121 6.72 -17.27 20.28
CA GLU A 121 7.81 -16.86 21.19
C GLU A 121 9.20 -16.96 20.57
N SER A 122 9.39 -17.79 19.55
CA SER A 122 10.67 -17.92 18.84
C SER A 122 10.80 -17.03 17.60
N VAL A 123 9.76 -16.25 17.24
CA VAL A 123 9.85 -15.26 16.17
C VAL A 123 10.57 -14.03 16.71
N LYS A 124 11.48 -13.48 15.93
CA LYS A 124 12.24 -12.31 16.35
C LYS A 124 11.36 -11.05 16.23
N ASP A 125 11.38 -10.20 17.24
CA ASP A 125 10.84 -8.87 17.15
C ASP A 125 11.62 -8.04 16.12
N VAL A 126 10.90 -7.19 15.41
CA VAL A 126 11.47 -6.35 14.35
C VAL A 126 11.37 -4.88 14.74
N THR A 127 12.49 -4.17 14.64
CA THR A 127 12.53 -2.70 14.75
C THR A 127 13.01 -2.13 13.42
N ARG A 128 12.32 -1.08 12.94
CA ARG A 128 12.68 -0.34 11.72
C ARG A 128 12.64 1.14 12.02
N THR A 129 13.74 1.84 11.71
CA THR A 129 13.84 3.30 11.84
C THR A 129 14.11 3.91 10.47
N PHE A 130 13.41 4.97 10.15
CA PHE A 130 13.60 5.74 8.92
C PHE A 130 13.54 7.24 9.21
N ALA A 131 14.06 8.04 8.29
CA ALA A 131 14.05 9.50 8.40
C ALA A 131 12.93 10.09 7.53
N VAL A 132 12.15 11.01 8.10
CA VAL A 132 11.29 11.91 7.33
C VAL A 132 12.13 13.10 6.89
N GLY A 133 12.25 13.29 5.58
CA GLY A 133 13.07 14.36 5.01
C GLY A 133 12.36 15.70 4.93
N THR A 134 12.70 16.47 3.90
CA THR A 134 12.08 17.76 3.58
C THR A 134 10.59 17.58 3.25
N ALA A 135 9.74 18.49 3.72
CA ALA A 135 8.33 18.53 3.31
C ALA A 135 8.20 19.06 1.87
N ASN A 136 8.38 18.19 0.88
CA ASN A 136 8.10 18.53 -0.52
C ASN A 136 6.60 18.30 -0.78
N ILE A 137 5.86 19.37 -0.99
CA ILE A 137 4.42 19.31 -1.30
C ILE A 137 4.18 20.02 -2.63
N SER A 138 3.64 19.25 -3.58
CA SER A 138 3.30 19.71 -4.91
C SER A 138 1.79 19.88 -5.04
N VAL A 139 1.36 20.99 -5.61
CA VAL A 139 -0.03 21.23 -6.01
C VAL A 139 -0.07 21.39 -7.52
N VAL A 140 -0.73 20.45 -8.20
CA VAL A 140 -0.98 20.47 -9.64
C VAL A 140 -2.40 20.96 -9.89
N ASP A 141 -2.52 22.10 -10.53
CA ASP A 141 -3.79 22.63 -11.03
C ASP A 141 -3.87 22.38 -12.55
N THR A 142 -4.65 21.39 -12.94
CA THR A 142 -4.75 20.98 -14.35
C THR A 142 -5.51 22.00 -15.21
N ARG A 143 -6.35 22.86 -14.62
CA ARG A 143 -7.07 23.93 -15.35
C ARG A 143 -6.16 25.12 -15.62
N LYS A 144 -5.23 25.40 -14.69
CA LYS A 144 -4.24 26.48 -14.83
C LYS A 144 -2.94 25.99 -15.47
N HIS A 145 -2.84 24.71 -15.79
CA HIS A 145 -1.67 24.07 -16.39
C HIS A 145 -0.36 24.38 -15.65
N ILE A 146 -0.42 24.37 -14.31
CA ILE A 146 0.70 24.74 -13.45
C ILE A 146 0.85 23.75 -12.28
N MET A 147 2.09 23.42 -11.95
CA MET A 147 2.48 22.74 -10.73
C MET A 147 3.29 23.69 -9.85
N ARG A 148 2.89 23.85 -8.60
CA ARG A 148 3.61 24.61 -7.58
C ARG A 148 4.20 23.63 -6.58
N VAL A 149 5.48 23.73 -6.31
CA VAL A 149 6.18 22.89 -5.35
C VAL A 149 6.66 23.77 -4.20
N THR A 150 6.24 23.41 -2.99
CA THR A 150 6.77 24.00 -1.75
C THR A 150 7.75 23.02 -1.11
N ARG A 151 8.75 23.56 -0.45
CA ARG A 151 9.71 22.81 0.39
C ARG A 151 9.73 23.46 1.77
N ASP A 152 9.42 22.68 2.80
CA ASP A 152 9.26 23.17 4.18
C ASP A 152 8.40 24.45 4.26
N GLY A 153 7.26 24.43 3.55
CA GLY A 153 6.30 25.54 3.53
C GLY A 153 6.65 26.70 2.59
N LYS A 154 7.87 26.80 2.06
CA LYS A 154 8.29 27.88 1.16
C LYS A 154 8.14 27.48 -0.30
N LEU A 155 7.60 28.36 -1.15
CA LEU A 155 7.50 28.11 -2.58
C LEU A 155 8.92 27.98 -3.19
N ALA A 156 9.25 26.78 -3.66
CA ALA A 156 10.55 26.47 -4.25
C ALA A 156 10.53 26.58 -5.78
N LYS A 157 9.43 26.17 -6.42
CA LYS A 157 9.33 26.23 -7.90
C LYS A 157 7.89 26.27 -8.40
N LYS A 158 7.67 26.97 -9.52
CA LYS A 158 6.49 26.87 -10.39
C LYS A 158 6.92 26.20 -11.69
N ILE A 159 6.15 25.23 -12.15
CA ILE A 159 6.47 24.41 -13.35
C ILE A 159 5.24 24.44 -14.25
N SER A 160 5.42 24.85 -15.51
CA SER A 160 4.37 24.72 -16.52
C SER A 160 4.17 23.25 -16.87
N ILE A 161 2.92 22.79 -16.89
CA ILE A 161 2.58 21.38 -17.11
C ILE A 161 1.52 21.22 -18.21
N SER A 162 1.37 19.98 -18.68
CA SER A 162 0.27 19.51 -19.51
C SER A 162 -0.19 18.17 -18.92
N ALA A 163 -1.44 18.10 -18.47
CA ALA A 163 -2.03 16.93 -17.85
C ALA A 163 -2.85 16.10 -18.87
N GLY A 164 -3.61 15.13 -18.40
CA GLY A 164 -4.47 14.26 -19.21
C GLY A 164 -5.55 15.03 -19.96
N ARG A 165 -5.63 14.78 -21.28
CA ARG A 165 -6.57 15.48 -22.18
C ARG A 165 -8.02 15.01 -22.06
N GLY A 166 -8.24 13.77 -21.53
CA GLY A 166 -9.52 13.10 -21.60
C GLY A 166 -9.84 12.55 -22.99
N GLY A 167 -11.10 12.17 -23.17
CA GLY A 167 -11.63 11.73 -24.48
C GLY A 167 -11.56 10.22 -24.76
N LEU A 168 -11.14 9.39 -23.77
CA LEU A 168 -11.25 7.95 -23.89
C LEU A 168 -12.01 7.35 -22.71
N VAL A 169 -13.27 7.00 -22.93
CA VAL A 169 -14.11 6.40 -21.89
C VAL A 169 -14.05 4.87 -21.97
N LYS A 170 -13.69 4.24 -20.84
CA LYS A 170 -13.77 2.78 -20.62
C LYS A 170 -14.58 2.53 -19.35
N ASN A 171 -15.59 1.68 -19.43
CA ASN A 171 -16.47 1.33 -18.29
C ASN A 171 -16.98 2.57 -17.53
N GLY A 172 -17.42 3.61 -18.25
CA GLY A 172 -17.94 4.86 -17.67
C GLY A 172 -16.88 5.82 -17.11
N VAL A 173 -15.58 5.50 -17.20
CA VAL A 173 -14.48 6.32 -16.71
C VAL A 173 -13.64 6.83 -17.88
N ASP A 174 -13.42 8.16 -17.93
CA ASP A 174 -12.46 8.73 -18.89
C ASP A 174 -11.02 8.46 -18.41
N VAL A 175 -10.41 7.43 -19.00
CA VAL A 175 -9.10 6.93 -18.58
C VAL A 175 -7.93 7.82 -19.02
N TYR A 176 -8.17 8.77 -19.93
CA TYR A 176 -7.16 9.76 -20.33
C TYR A 176 -7.12 11.01 -19.44
N LEU A 177 -8.08 11.20 -18.54
CA LEU A 177 -7.97 12.26 -17.55
C LEU A 177 -6.94 11.88 -16.47
N THR A 178 -6.10 12.82 -16.09
CA THR A 178 -5.30 12.72 -14.86
C THR A 178 -6.22 12.61 -13.65
N THR A 179 -5.95 11.74 -12.70
CA THR A 179 -6.79 11.61 -11.50
C THR A 179 -6.59 12.79 -10.55
N SER A 180 -7.69 13.36 -10.05
CA SER A 180 -7.68 14.39 -8.99
C SER A 180 -7.68 13.72 -7.62
N GLY A 181 -6.78 14.20 -6.75
CA GLY A 181 -6.63 13.68 -5.39
C GLY A 181 -5.24 13.90 -4.82
N ILE A 182 -4.93 13.22 -3.72
CA ILE A 182 -3.63 13.26 -3.06
C ILE A 182 -2.85 12.00 -3.46
N HIS A 183 -1.91 12.17 -4.38
CA HIS A 183 -0.95 11.16 -4.77
C HIS A 183 0.28 11.27 -3.89
N LEU A 184 1.04 10.19 -3.81
CA LEU A 184 2.40 10.21 -3.27
C LEU A 184 3.38 9.78 -4.35
N THR A 185 4.56 10.41 -4.33
CA THR A 185 5.67 9.93 -5.17
C THR A 185 6.07 8.52 -4.74
N MET A 186 6.28 7.67 -5.71
CA MET A 186 6.67 6.27 -5.52
C MET A 186 8.13 6.07 -5.96
N ASN A 187 8.38 5.21 -6.91
CA ASN A 187 9.69 5.07 -7.53
C ASN A 187 9.92 6.13 -8.60
N LYS A 188 11.19 6.33 -8.95
CA LYS A 188 11.59 7.26 -10.02
C LYS A 188 12.66 6.63 -10.88
N LYS A 189 12.64 6.95 -12.18
CA LYS A 189 13.63 6.51 -13.15
C LYS A 189 14.14 7.69 -13.97
N ALA A 190 15.42 7.71 -14.25
CA ALA A 190 16.00 8.73 -15.14
C ALA A 190 15.46 8.61 -16.57
N MET A 191 15.17 7.37 -17.00
CA MET A 191 14.50 7.03 -18.24
C MET A 191 13.46 5.93 -17.95
N GLU A 192 12.22 6.12 -18.39
CA GLU A 192 11.12 5.17 -18.26
C GLU A 192 10.54 4.87 -19.62
N THR A 193 10.42 3.58 -19.98
CA THR A 193 9.72 3.16 -21.19
C THR A 193 8.21 3.15 -20.91
N MET A 194 7.48 4.02 -21.58
CA MET A 194 6.01 4.07 -21.51
C MET A 194 5.40 3.51 -22.78
N THR A 195 4.40 2.62 -22.61
CA THR A 195 3.76 1.94 -23.74
C THR A 195 2.24 2.02 -23.62
N SER A 196 1.55 1.82 -24.76
CA SER A 196 0.10 1.71 -24.85
C SER A 196 -0.47 0.37 -24.32
N SER A 197 0.38 -0.54 -23.85
CA SER A 197 -0.04 -1.86 -23.36
C SER A 197 -1.03 -1.81 -22.19
N TRP A 198 -0.98 -0.76 -21.35
CA TRP A 198 -1.97 -0.54 -20.29
C TRP A 198 -3.42 -0.33 -20.81
N LEU A 199 -3.56 0.03 -22.08
CA LEU A 199 -4.85 0.11 -22.80
C LEU A 199 -5.25 -1.22 -23.43
N GLY A 200 -4.35 -2.23 -23.42
CA GLY A 200 -4.47 -3.46 -24.21
C GLY A 200 -4.08 -3.26 -25.69
N VAL A 201 -3.40 -2.16 -26.01
CA VAL A 201 -2.96 -1.85 -27.38
C VAL A 201 -1.47 -2.21 -27.50
N THR A 202 -1.20 -3.30 -28.24
CA THR A 202 0.15 -3.85 -28.45
C THR A 202 0.54 -3.93 -29.91
N ASP A 203 -0.43 -3.79 -30.84
CA ASP A 203 -0.19 -3.80 -32.29
C ASP A 203 0.36 -2.41 -32.71
N PRO A 204 1.57 -2.34 -33.30
CA PRO A 204 2.12 -1.09 -33.85
C PRO A 204 1.28 -0.42 -34.94
N LYS A 205 0.36 -1.14 -35.58
CA LYS A 205 -0.57 -0.60 -36.58
C LYS A 205 -1.79 0.09 -35.97
N ASP A 206 -2.08 -0.13 -34.68
CA ASP A 206 -3.20 0.56 -34.00
C ASP A 206 -2.83 2.04 -33.82
N PRO A 207 -3.68 3.00 -34.25
CA PRO A 207 -3.38 4.44 -34.14
C PRO A 207 -3.22 4.93 -32.69
N ARG A 208 -3.57 4.12 -31.72
CA ARG A 208 -3.38 4.39 -30.29
C ARG A 208 -2.07 3.82 -29.75
N TYR A 209 -1.33 3.07 -30.58
CA TYR A 209 -0.06 2.46 -30.17
C TYR A 209 0.99 3.55 -29.91
N TYR A 210 1.72 3.38 -28.82
CA TYR A 210 2.94 4.14 -28.57
C TYR A 210 3.93 3.31 -27.74
N LYS A 211 5.20 3.58 -27.93
CA LYS A 211 6.33 3.14 -27.11
C LYS A 211 7.33 4.28 -27.08
N GLU A 212 7.45 4.93 -25.94
CA GLU A 212 8.24 6.17 -25.79
C GLU A 212 9.22 6.05 -24.61
N GLU A 213 10.46 6.51 -24.82
CA GLU A 213 11.44 6.67 -23.75
C GLU A 213 11.28 8.05 -23.12
N ILE A 214 10.89 8.07 -21.85
CA ILE A 214 10.48 9.28 -21.15
C ILE A 214 11.50 9.64 -20.06
N PRO A 215 12.19 10.79 -20.17
CA PRO A 215 13.15 11.23 -19.18
C PRO A 215 12.49 11.72 -17.87
N TRP A 216 13.22 11.57 -16.78
CA TRP A 216 12.92 12.13 -15.46
C TRP A 216 11.53 11.76 -14.94
N ALA A 217 11.18 10.50 -15.03
CA ALA A 217 9.87 9.99 -14.63
C ALA A 217 9.80 9.71 -13.11
N VAL A 218 8.83 10.32 -12.45
CA VAL A 218 8.48 10.08 -11.03
C VAL A 218 7.07 9.52 -10.98
N ARG A 219 6.92 8.25 -10.60
CA ARG A 219 5.63 7.57 -10.51
C ARG A 219 4.82 8.10 -9.33
N ILE A 220 3.52 8.29 -9.52
CA ILE A 220 2.59 8.84 -8.51
C ILE A 220 1.32 8.01 -8.30
N SER A 221 1.14 6.91 -9.04
CA SER A 221 0.03 5.98 -8.85
C SER A 221 0.35 4.57 -9.37
N ASP A 222 -0.35 3.55 -8.88
CA ASP A 222 -0.23 2.19 -9.42
C ASP A 222 -0.84 2.07 -10.82
N SER A 223 -1.81 2.91 -11.14
CA SER A 223 -2.42 2.98 -12.48
C SER A 223 -1.52 3.59 -13.55
N GLY A 224 -0.26 3.93 -13.21
CA GLY A 224 0.74 4.38 -14.19
C GLY A 224 0.70 5.87 -14.49
N GLU A 225 0.28 6.70 -13.55
CA GLU A 225 0.45 8.15 -13.68
C GLU A 225 1.83 8.58 -13.15
N TYR A 226 2.46 9.48 -13.88
CA TYR A 226 3.79 10.00 -13.59
C TYR A 226 3.81 11.53 -13.69
N VAL A 227 4.75 12.16 -12.98
CA VAL A 227 5.27 13.48 -13.31
C VAL A 227 6.58 13.26 -14.08
N HIS A 228 6.68 13.76 -15.32
CA HIS A 228 7.81 13.47 -16.19
C HIS A 228 8.11 14.59 -17.20
N GLN A 229 9.23 14.53 -17.87
CA GLN A 229 9.54 15.44 -18.97
C GLN A 229 8.57 15.23 -20.13
N SER A 230 8.12 16.33 -20.75
CA SER A 230 7.39 16.25 -22.02
C SER A 230 8.31 15.77 -23.14
N ALA A 231 7.89 14.74 -23.87
CA ALA A 231 8.57 14.29 -25.07
C ALA A 231 7.98 15.01 -26.30
N GLY A 232 8.62 16.10 -26.74
CA GLY A 232 8.26 16.78 -27.98
C GLY A 232 7.00 17.66 -27.97
N TYR A 233 6.23 17.73 -26.87
CA TYR A 233 4.95 18.45 -26.80
C TYR A 233 5.06 19.77 -26.00
N TYR A 234 6.14 20.50 -26.19
CA TYR A 234 6.48 21.69 -25.36
C TYR A 234 5.52 22.84 -25.54
N GLN A 235 4.92 23.02 -26.73
CA GLN A 235 3.97 24.07 -27.04
C GLN A 235 2.69 24.04 -26.21
N TYR A 236 2.35 22.89 -25.63
CA TYR A 236 1.15 22.73 -24.81
C TYR A 236 1.38 23.00 -23.32
N LEU A 237 2.64 23.03 -22.89
CA LEU A 237 2.99 23.24 -21.48
C LEU A 237 2.55 24.64 -21.02
N GLY A 238 1.77 24.69 -19.93
CA GLY A 238 1.18 25.92 -19.41
C GLY A 238 -0.04 26.43 -20.19
N ARG A 239 -0.54 25.68 -21.19
CA ARG A 239 -1.63 26.12 -22.09
C ARG A 239 -2.78 25.13 -22.22
N SER A 240 -2.49 23.83 -22.38
CA SER A 240 -3.53 22.80 -22.56
C SER A 240 -3.07 21.42 -22.10
N ASN A 241 -4.04 20.55 -21.84
CA ASN A 241 -3.81 19.17 -21.41
C ASN A 241 -3.80 18.23 -22.62
N GLN A 242 -2.71 17.49 -22.83
CA GLN A 242 -2.50 16.67 -24.03
C GLN A 242 -1.91 15.27 -23.73
N SER A 243 -1.79 14.89 -22.44
CA SER A 243 -1.29 13.55 -22.09
C SER A 243 -2.41 12.50 -22.04
N HIS A 244 -2.06 11.26 -21.84
CA HIS A 244 -2.97 10.14 -21.61
C HIS A 244 -3.24 9.88 -20.12
N GLY A 245 -2.91 10.86 -19.24
CA GLY A 245 -3.11 10.78 -17.78
C GLY A 245 -1.93 11.32 -16.98
N CYS A 246 -0.71 11.23 -17.48
CA CYS A 246 0.49 11.75 -16.80
C CYS A 246 0.51 13.28 -16.72
N VAL A 247 1.32 13.81 -15.81
CA VAL A 247 1.65 15.24 -15.69
C VAL A 247 2.97 15.49 -16.43
N ARG A 248 2.89 15.96 -17.68
CA ARG A 248 4.04 16.37 -18.46
C ARG A 248 4.55 17.72 -17.97
N ALA A 249 5.85 17.87 -17.82
CA ALA A 249 6.51 19.09 -17.36
C ALA A 249 7.60 19.56 -18.33
N THR A 250 8.06 20.80 -18.18
CA THR A 250 9.23 21.29 -18.93
C THR A 250 10.47 20.46 -18.61
N PRO A 251 11.46 20.33 -19.52
CA PRO A 251 12.68 19.55 -19.26
C PRO A 251 13.39 19.95 -17.96
N ALA A 252 13.59 21.24 -17.77
CA ALA A 252 14.21 21.76 -16.55
C ALA A 252 13.34 21.54 -15.30
N GLY A 253 12.01 21.63 -15.44
CA GLY A 253 11.04 21.38 -14.35
C GLY A 253 11.02 19.91 -13.94
N ALA A 254 10.91 18.98 -14.89
CA ALA A 254 10.90 17.56 -14.65
C ALA A 254 12.23 17.07 -14.03
N LYS A 255 13.37 17.47 -14.59
CA LYS A 255 14.69 17.14 -14.05
C LYS A 255 14.87 17.65 -12.62
N TRP A 256 14.44 18.88 -12.34
CA TRP A 256 14.48 19.44 -11.00
C TRP A 256 13.59 18.65 -10.04
N PHE A 257 12.32 18.39 -10.41
CA PHE A 257 11.38 17.61 -9.60
C PHE A 257 11.91 16.21 -9.33
N TYR A 258 12.41 15.51 -10.34
CA TYR A 258 13.03 14.19 -10.21
C TYR A 258 14.18 14.19 -9.18
N ARG A 259 15.02 15.24 -9.17
CA ARG A 259 16.16 15.34 -8.26
C ARG A 259 15.72 15.48 -6.81
N ILE A 260 14.70 16.28 -6.54
CA ILE A 260 14.24 16.53 -5.18
C ILE A 260 13.27 15.48 -4.65
N ALA A 261 12.57 14.75 -5.52
CA ALA A 261 11.52 13.82 -5.16
C ALA A 261 12.05 12.71 -4.26
N GLN A 262 11.42 12.55 -3.10
CA GLN A 262 11.58 11.47 -2.14
C GLN A 262 10.34 10.58 -2.20
N ARG A 263 10.47 9.27 -1.96
CA ARG A 263 9.31 8.37 -1.85
C ARG A 263 8.36 8.90 -0.77
N GLY A 264 7.08 9.08 -1.10
CA GLY A 264 6.08 9.61 -0.16
C GLY A 264 5.97 11.14 -0.12
N ASP A 265 6.62 11.88 -1.03
CA ASP A 265 6.32 13.29 -1.22
C ASP A 265 4.88 13.47 -1.73
N VAL A 266 4.24 14.54 -1.30
CA VAL A 266 2.83 14.78 -1.61
C VAL A 266 2.68 15.47 -2.97
N VAL A 267 1.81 14.91 -3.82
CA VAL A 267 1.40 15.51 -5.10
C VAL A 267 -0.14 15.62 -5.11
N LYS A 268 -0.66 16.77 -4.72
CA LYS A 268 -2.10 17.05 -4.75
C LYS A 268 -2.49 17.53 -6.14
N ILE A 269 -3.33 16.77 -6.85
CA ILE A 269 -3.83 17.11 -8.17
C ILE A 269 -5.29 17.55 -8.08
N THR A 270 -5.63 18.62 -8.77
CA THR A 270 -6.96 19.21 -8.83
C THR A 270 -7.33 19.56 -10.27
N GLY A 271 -8.63 19.75 -10.54
CA GLY A 271 -9.12 20.32 -11.80
C GLY A 271 -9.74 19.29 -12.75
N THR A 272 -9.65 17.99 -12.50
CA THR A 272 -10.29 16.95 -13.32
C THR A 272 -11.48 16.31 -12.61
N LYS A 273 -12.38 15.70 -13.39
CA LYS A 273 -13.54 14.96 -12.85
C LYS A 273 -13.17 13.56 -12.38
N ARG A 274 -12.12 12.94 -12.94
CA ARG A 274 -11.65 11.60 -12.56
C ARG A 274 -11.03 11.62 -11.17
N LYS A 275 -11.57 10.84 -10.24
CA LYS A 275 -11.07 10.78 -8.85
C LYS A 275 -10.04 9.67 -8.69
N LEU A 276 -8.99 9.96 -7.93
CA LEU A 276 -8.03 8.96 -7.50
C LEU A 276 -8.67 8.01 -6.49
N GLN A 277 -8.54 6.72 -6.70
CA GLN A 277 -8.98 5.72 -5.73
C GLN A 277 -8.05 5.72 -4.52
N TRP A 278 -8.62 5.51 -3.32
CA TRP A 278 -7.88 5.60 -2.06
C TRP A 278 -6.74 4.57 -1.91
N ASN A 279 -6.78 3.49 -2.67
CA ASN A 279 -5.80 2.39 -2.67
C ASN A 279 -5.01 2.29 -3.99
N ASN A 280 -5.00 3.33 -4.80
CA ASN A 280 -4.23 3.39 -6.05
C ASN A 280 -2.81 3.88 -5.76
N GLY A 281 -1.90 2.96 -5.56
CA GLY A 281 -0.58 3.23 -5.00
C GLY A 281 -0.66 3.55 -3.51
N TRP A 282 0.05 4.58 -3.06
CA TRP A 282 0.05 5.02 -1.66
C TRP A 282 -0.96 6.15 -1.39
N SER A 283 -2.05 6.20 -2.15
CA SER A 283 -3.05 7.29 -2.11
C SER A 283 -4.00 7.23 -0.91
N TYR A 284 -3.59 6.63 0.19
CA TYR A 284 -4.39 6.42 1.41
C TYR A 284 -4.94 7.73 2.01
N TRP A 285 -4.39 8.86 1.65
CA TRP A 285 -4.82 10.20 2.03
C TRP A 285 -6.15 10.65 1.39
N GLN A 286 -6.73 9.84 0.46
CA GLN A 286 -8.06 10.05 -0.08
C GLN A 286 -9.16 9.77 0.94
N LEU A 287 -8.93 8.85 1.88
CA LEU A 287 -9.85 8.63 2.99
C LEU A 287 -9.68 9.75 4.02
N ASN A 288 -10.78 10.33 4.49
CA ASN A 288 -10.72 11.22 5.64
C ASN A 288 -10.30 10.43 6.90
N TRP A 289 -9.97 11.15 7.98
CA TRP A 289 -9.42 10.50 9.18
C TRP A 289 -10.39 9.54 9.87
N THR A 290 -11.68 9.88 9.90
CA THR A 290 -12.72 9.02 10.49
C THR A 290 -12.86 7.73 9.69
N GLU A 291 -12.95 7.81 8.36
CA GLU A 291 -13.00 6.63 7.51
C GLU A 291 -11.71 5.79 7.58
N TRP A 292 -10.56 6.45 7.72
CA TRP A 292 -9.30 5.74 7.89
C TRP A 292 -9.32 4.84 9.13
N LYS A 293 -9.72 5.38 10.28
CA LYS A 293 -9.75 4.65 11.55
C LYS A 293 -10.67 3.44 11.57
N LYS A 294 -11.76 3.44 10.79
CA LYS A 294 -12.69 2.28 10.71
C LYS A 294 -12.01 0.98 10.25
N GLY A 295 -10.83 1.03 9.68
CA GLY A 295 -10.08 -0.16 9.27
C GLY A 295 -9.12 -0.70 10.32
N SER A 296 -9.00 -0.07 11.48
CA SER A 296 -8.24 -0.57 12.62
C SER A 296 -9.00 -1.72 13.28
N ALA A 297 -8.30 -2.77 13.68
CA ALA A 297 -8.87 -3.86 14.48
C ALA A 297 -9.06 -3.47 15.95
N LEU A 298 -8.46 -2.34 16.39
CA LEU A 298 -8.61 -1.77 17.72
C LEU A 298 -9.62 -0.60 17.75
N ALA A 299 -10.22 -0.24 16.61
CA ALA A 299 -11.25 0.81 16.57
C ALA A 299 -12.49 0.35 17.35
N LYS A 300 -12.91 1.18 18.31
CA LYS A 300 -14.18 1.05 19.02
C LYS A 300 -15.27 1.84 18.33
#